data_cde057c76f903011185a21c7089258e0
#
_entry.id   cde057c76f903011185a21c7089258e0
#
_cell.length_a   1.000
_cell.length_b   1.000
_cell.length_c   1.000
_cell.angle_alpha   90.00
_cell.angle_beta   90.00
_cell.angle_gamma   90.00
#
_symmetry.space_group_name_H-M   'P 1'
#
loop_
_entity.id
_entity.type
_entity.pdbx_description
1 polymer ?
#
loop_
_entity_poly.entity_id
_entity_poly.type
_entity_poly.pdbx_seq_one_letter_code
_entity_poly.pdbx_strand_id
1 'polypeptide(L)'
;YKRQSLNRAYGVTRQTGSTIKPIGAYALGIEYGLVNWSTMLNNSPLYLKQDMVIRDEDYCRRNGLMGLTDKQLKAYPNAWRSWPRNYGGNYGDNSDVPLWNGLARSLNTIAIRVGDLVGANNIFNFVYNTLQLSTLDPVNDVGLAQMVMGSQTHGVTPMALAAAFQIFYDGEYTTPHLYTLSLIH
;
A
#
# COMPACT_ATOMS: atom_id res chain seq x y z
N TYR A 1 -38.35 -7.59 18.73
CA TYR A 1 -37.04 -6.90 18.57
C TYR A 1 -36.32 -7.54 17.40
N LYS A 2 -36.30 -6.90 16.22
CA LYS A 2 -35.43 -7.26 15.12
C LYS A 2 -34.01 -6.95 15.59
N ARG A 3 -33.17 -7.97 15.82
CA ARG A 3 -31.73 -7.78 16.02
C ARG A 3 -31.20 -7.08 14.77
N GLN A 4 -30.77 -5.83 14.88
CA GLN A 4 -30.03 -5.18 13.80
C GLN A 4 -28.77 -6.00 13.57
N SER A 5 -28.70 -6.68 12.44
CA SER A 5 -27.50 -7.41 12.05
C SER A 5 -26.40 -6.39 11.79
N LEU A 6 -25.19 -6.66 12.28
CA LEU A 6 -24.01 -5.82 12.02
C LEU A 6 -23.81 -5.67 10.51
N ASN A 7 -23.98 -4.46 9.99
CA ASN A 7 -23.67 -4.18 8.59
C ASN A 7 -22.16 -4.02 8.42
N ARG A 8 -21.53 -5.04 7.85
CA ARG A 8 -20.08 -5.07 7.66
C ARG A 8 -19.55 -4.11 6.60
N ALA A 9 -20.41 -3.55 5.76
CA ALA A 9 -19.98 -2.62 4.72
C ALA A 9 -19.48 -1.29 5.30
N TYR A 10 -20.08 -0.81 6.38
CA TYR A 10 -19.71 0.47 7.01
C TYR A 10 -19.39 0.36 8.50
N GLY A 11 -19.82 -0.71 9.17
CA GLY A 11 -19.67 -0.86 10.62
C GLY A 11 -18.40 -1.61 11.06
N VAL A 12 -17.58 -2.07 10.12
CA VAL A 12 -16.36 -2.84 10.42
C VAL A 12 -15.22 -2.37 9.53
N THR A 13 -14.10 -2.04 10.14
CA THR A 13 -12.86 -1.74 9.44
C THR A 13 -12.01 -2.99 9.27
N ARG A 14 -11.24 -3.06 8.19
CA ARG A 14 -10.27 -4.12 7.92
C ARG A 14 -9.08 -3.55 7.18
N GLN A 15 -7.92 -4.16 7.37
CA GLN A 15 -6.76 -3.92 6.54
C GLN A 15 -7.11 -4.16 5.07
N THR A 16 -6.70 -3.24 4.21
CA THR A 16 -7.05 -3.29 2.79
C THR A 16 -6.23 -4.33 2.02
N GLY A 17 -5.05 -4.66 2.51
CA GLY A 17 -4.11 -5.48 1.75
C GLY A 17 -3.81 -4.86 0.38
N SER A 18 -3.59 -5.69 -0.62
CA SER A 18 -3.23 -5.24 -1.97
C SER A 18 -4.31 -4.45 -2.71
N THR A 19 -5.54 -4.39 -2.19
CA THR A 19 -6.60 -3.57 -2.83
C THR A 19 -6.33 -2.07 -2.72
N ILE A 20 -5.43 -1.63 -1.83
CA ILE A 20 -5.05 -0.22 -1.75
C ILE A 20 -4.07 0.22 -2.83
N LYS A 21 -3.32 -0.69 -3.45
CA LYS A 21 -2.23 -0.36 -4.38
C LYS A 21 -2.61 0.63 -5.48
N PRO A 22 -3.76 0.48 -6.17
CA PRO A 22 -4.17 1.44 -7.19
C PRO A 22 -4.22 2.87 -6.68
N ILE A 23 -4.82 3.12 -5.52
CA ILE A 23 -4.96 4.46 -4.93
C ILE A 23 -3.76 4.83 -4.05
N GLY A 24 -3.09 3.87 -3.43
CA GLY A 24 -1.97 4.08 -2.50
C GLY A 24 -0.60 4.23 -3.18
N ALA A 25 -0.47 3.94 -4.46
CA ALA A 25 0.80 4.08 -5.16
C ALA A 25 0.63 4.52 -6.62
N TYR A 26 -0.12 3.75 -7.42
CA TYR A 26 -0.13 3.91 -8.87
C TYR A 26 -0.81 5.20 -9.32
N ALA A 27 -1.96 5.57 -8.74
CA ALA A 27 -2.68 6.79 -9.11
C ALA A 27 -1.78 8.02 -8.97
N LEU A 28 -1.19 8.24 -7.80
CA LEU A 28 -0.32 9.39 -7.55
C LEU A 28 1.00 9.32 -8.33
N GLY A 29 1.56 8.11 -8.51
CA GLY A 29 2.76 7.93 -9.31
C GLY A 29 2.57 8.37 -10.77
N ILE A 30 1.40 8.10 -11.34
CA ILE A 30 1.03 8.50 -12.70
C ILE A 30 0.64 9.98 -12.73
N GLU A 31 -0.18 10.44 -11.79
CA GLU A 31 -0.64 11.84 -11.69
C GLU A 31 0.54 12.81 -11.56
N TYR A 32 1.55 12.46 -10.77
CA TYR A 32 2.75 13.29 -10.62
C TYR A 32 3.76 13.13 -11.78
N GLY A 33 3.44 12.32 -12.78
CA GLY A 33 4.33 12.06 -13.92
C GLY A 33 5.63 11.32 -13.55
N LEU A 34 5.68 10.70 -12.37
CA LEU A 34 6.85 9.93 -11.91
C LEU A 34 6.99 8.60 -12.65
N VAL A 35 5.88 8.03 -13.05
CA VAL A 35 5.78 6.78 -13.82
C VAL A 35 4.63 6.87 -14.82
N ASN A 36 4.66 6.00 -15.82
CA ASN A 36 3.56 5.74 -16.73
C ASN A 36 3.38 4.23 -16.94
N TRP A 37 2.34 3.80 -17.65
CA TRP A 37 2.03 2.37 -17.79
C TRP A 37 3.15 1.55 -18.43
N SER A 38 4.01 2.17 -19.25
CA SER A 38 5.15 1.52 -19.92
C SER A 38 6.45 1.64 -19.13
N THR A 39 6.46 2.36 -18.00
CA THR A 39 7.67 2.50 -17.16
C THR A 39 8.13 1.13 -16.69
N MET A 40 9.39 0.81 -16.98
CA MET A 40 10.02 -0.44 -16.55
C MET A 40 10.60 -0.26 -15.16
N LEU A 41 10.23 -1.15 -14.25
CA LEU A 41 10.72 -1.17 -12.86
C LEU A 41 11.27 -2.56 -12.54
N ASN A 42 12.39 -2.58 -11.86
CA ASN A 42 13.02 -3.83 -11.49
C ASN A 42 12.23 -4.58 -10.41
N ASN A 43 11.91 -5.85 -10.67
CA ASN A 43 11.23 -6.76 -9.75
C ASN A 43 12.22 -7.36 -8.74
N SER A 44 12.87 -6.48 -7.98
CA SER A 44 13.75 -6.85 -6.88
C SER A 44 13.27 -6.20 -5.58
N PRO A 45 13.63 -6.72 -4.42
CA PRO A 45 13.28 -6.11 -3.15
C PRO A 45 14.00 -4.77 -2.97
N LEU A 46 13.43 -3.93 -2.14
CA LEU A 46 14.14 -2.88 -1.43
C LEU A 46 14.73 -3.47 -0.15
N TYR A 47 15.49 -2.68 0.57
CA TYR A 47 16.09 -3.10 1.82
C TYR A 47 15.59 -2.22 2.95
N LEU A 48 15.18 -2.84 4.07
CA LEU A 48 14.79 -2.15 5.29
C LEU A 48 15.88 -2.29 6.33
N LYS A 49 16.17 -1.19 7.01
CA LYS A 49 16.89 -1.14 8.27
C LYS A 49 16.06 -0.37 9.27
N GLN A 50 15.64 -1.01 10.37
CA GLN A 50 14.82 -0.38 11.41
C GLN A 50 13.60 0.37 10.84
N ASP A 51 12.86 -0.29 9.94
CA ASP A 51 11.67 0.23 9.27
C ASP A 51 11.88 1.40 8.28
N MET A 52 13.12 1.83 8.07
CA MET A 52 13.45 2.77 7.00
C MET A 52 13.75 2.04 5.70
N VAL A 53 13.17 2.51 4.61
CA VAL A 53 13.50 2.04 3.26
C VAL A 53 14.88 2.55 2.88
N ILE A 54 15.78 1.65 2.52
CA ILE A 54 17.14 1.98 2.13
C ILE A 54 17.41 1.45 0.73
N ARG A 55 17.85 2.35 -0.13
CA ARG A 55 18.01 2.12 -1.57
C ARG A 55 19.42 1.67 -1.97
N ASP A 56 20.39 1.72 -1.06
CA ASP A 56 21.78 1.41 -1.38
C ASP A 56 22.01 -0.10 -1.43
N GLU A 57 21.63 -0.66 -2.56
CA GLU A 57 21.82 -2.06 -2.90
C GLU A 57 23.31 -2.44 -2.98
N ASP A 58 24.13 -1.54 -3.48
CA ASP A 58 25.58 -1.73 -3.58
C ASP A 58 26.26 -1.78 -2.20
N TYR A 59 25.80 -0.95 -1.26
CA TYR A 59 26.26 -1.05 0.12
C TYR A 59 25.91 -2.41 0.73
N CYS A 60 24.66 -2.85 0.57
CA CYS A 60 24.20 -4.15 1.09
C CYS A 60 25.02 -5.30 0.48
N ARG A 61 25.25 -5.26 -0.82
CA ARG A 61 26.02 -6.28 -1.54
C ARG A 61 27.46 -6.34 -1.08
N ARG A 62 28.14 -5.20 -1.02
CA ARG A 62 29.55 -5.10 -0.58
C ARG A 62 29.78 -5.57 0.86
N ASN A 63 28.76 -5.43 1.72
CA ASN A 63 28.86 -5.79 3.13
C ASN A 63 28.23 -7.14 3.46
N GLY A 64 27.87 -7.95 2.45
CA GLY A 64 27.28 -9.29 2.66
C GLY A 64 25.93 -9.27 3.39
N LEU A 65 25.20 -8.15 3.32
CA LEU A 65 23.94 -7.95 4.03
C LEU A 65 22.72 -8.39 3.22
N MET A 66 22.96 -8.98 2.04
CA MET A 66 21.92 -9.45 1.12
C MET A 66 21.45 -10.85 1.50
N GLY A 67 20.13 -11.06 1.43
CA GLY A 67 19.54 -12.40 1.54
C GLY A 67 19.64 -13.06 2.91
N LEU A 68 19.84 -12.29 3.99
CA LEU A 68 19.88 -12.82 5.33
C LEU A 68 18.49 -13.35 5.77
N THR A 69 18.48 -14.50 6.40
CA THR A 69 17.29 -15.09 7.01
C THR A 69 16.88 -14.32 8.28
N ASP A 70 15.61 -14.43 8.70
CA ASP A 70 15.12 -13.79 9.92
C ASP A 70 15.92 -14.22 11.17
N LYS A 71 16.48 -15.43 11.18
CA LYS A 71 17.35 -15.92 12.25
C LYS A 71 18.68 -15.19 12.29
N GLN A 72 19.27 -14.96 11.12
CA GLN A 72 20.53 -14.21 10.96
C GLN A 72 20.33 -12.73 11.29
N LEU A 73 19.17 -12.15 10.91
CA LEU A 73 18.82 -10.76 11.23
C LEU A 73 18.69 -10.51 12.73
N LYS A 74 18.21 -11.50 13.50
CA LYS A 74 18.16 -11.40 14.97
C LYS A 74 19.55 -11.35 15.60
N ALA A 75 20.52 -12.01 15.00
CA ALA A 75 21.91 -11.98 15.45
C ALA A 75 22.64 -10.66 15.08
N TYR A 76 22.14 -9.96 14.08
CA TYR A 76 22.69 -8.68 13.61
C TYR A 76 21.59 -7.61 13.60
N PRO A 77 21.24 -7.00 14.74
CA PRO A 77 20.11 -6.05 14.85
C PRO A 77 20.25 -4.80 13.96
N ASN A 78 21.46 -4.53 13.44
CA ASN A 78 21.74 -3.47 12.47
C ASN A 78 21.76 -3.99 11.02
N ALA A 79 21.51 -5.27 10.79
CA ALA A 79 21.52 -5.84 9.44
C ALA A 79 20.26 -5.42 8.66
N TRP A 80 20.44 -5.30 7.38
CA TRP A 80 19.40 -4.91 6.45
C TRP A 80 18.65 -6.15 5.98
N ARG A 81 17.33 -6.06 5.89
CA ARG A 81 16.51 -7.15 5.41
C ARG A 81 15.89 -6.81 4.06
N SER A 82 15.83 -7.79 3.18
CA SER A 82 15.09 -7.68 1.93
C SER A 82 13.60 -7.48 2.22
N TRP A 83 12.97 -6.52 1.51
CA TRP A 83 11.56 -6.19 1.64
C TRP A 83 11.07 -5.48 0.36
N PRO A 84 9.82 -5.62 -0.06
CA PRO A 84 8.83 -6.58 0.43
C PRO A 84 8.99 -7.97 -0.20
N ARG A 85 8.25 -8.95 0.32
CA ARG A 85 8.02 -10.22 -0.37
C ARG A 85 6.79 -10.09 -1.28
N ASN A 86 6.86 -10.69 -2.46
CA ASN A 86 5.71 -10.91 -3.31
C ASN A 86 4.84 -12.05 -2.77
N TYR A 87 3.62 -12.19 -3.31
CA TYR A 87 2.78 -13.34 -3.04
C TYR A 87 3.55 -14.64 -3.34
N GLY A 88 3.42 -15.65 -2.49
CA GLY A 88 4.24 -16.87 -2.57
C GLY A 88 5.59 -16.79 -1.87
N GLY A 89 5.93 -15.65 -1.23
CA GLY A 89 7.08 -15.52 -0.32
C GLY A 89 8.41 -15.21 -0.99
N ASN A 90 8.46 -15.01 -2.32
CA ASN A 90 9.67 -14.64 -3.04
C ASN A 90 9.92 -13.12 -3.01
N TYR A 91 11.17 -12.74 -3.24
CA TYR A 91 11.59 -11.33 -3.29
C TYR A 91 11.66 -10.76 -4.72
N GLY A 92 11.05 -11.44 -5.70
CA GLY A 92 11.18 -11.10 -7.11
C GLY A 92 12.33 -11.85 -7.78
N ASP A 93 12.49 -11.60 -9.07
CA ASP A 93 13.41 -12.33 -9.96
C ASP A 93 14.46 -11.43 -10.62
N ASN A 94 14.55 -10.17 -10.17
CA ASN A 94 15.39 -9.11 -10.74
C ASN A 94 15.11 -8.78 -12.22
N SER A 95 13.98 -9.22 -12.76
CA SER A 95 13.57 -8.84 -14.11
C SER A 95 12.99 -7.41 -14.12
N ASP A 96 13.11 -6.74 -15.24
CA ASP A 96 12.41 -5.49 -15.47
C ASP A 96 10.97 -5.78 -15.90
N VAL A 97 10.02 -5.17 -15.18
CA VAL A 97 8.59 -5.39 -15.35
C VAL A 97 7.91 -4.07 -15.68
N PRO A 98 7.12 -3.98 -16.76
CA PRO A 98 6.35 -2.76 -17.03
C PRO A 98 5.29 -2.55 -15.95
N LEU A 99 5.01 -1.28 -15.63
CA LEU A 99 4.13 -0.88 -14.54
C LEU A 99 2.77 -1.59 -14.58
N TRP A 100 2.14 -1.64 -15.76
CA TRP A 100 0.85 -2.31 -15.95
C TRP A 100 0.88 -3.80 -15.54
N ASN A 101 1.97 -4.51 -15.83
CA ASN A 101 2.13 -5.92 -15.47
C ASN A 101 2.40 -6.07 -13.95
N GLY A 102 3.16 -5.13 -13.36
CA GLY A 102 3.35 -5.07 -11.91
C GLY A 102 2.02 -4.94 -11.16
N LEU A 103 1.12 -4.10 -11.65
CA LEU A 103 -0.24 -3.97 -11.09
C LEU A 103 -1.08 -5.23 -11.33
N ALA A 104 -1.14 -5.73 -12.57
CA ALA A 104 -1.93 -6.91 -12.94
C ALA A 104 -1.56 -8.16 -12.12
N ARG A 105 -0.27 -8.35 -11.85
CA ARG A 105 0.26 -9.43 -11.01
C ARG A 105 0.28 -9.09 -9.53
N SER A 106 -0.14 -7.90 -9.16
CA SER A 106 -0.11 -7.40 -7.78
C SER A 106 1.27 -7.52 -7.11
N LEU A 107 2.34 -7.24 -7.85
CA LEU A 107 3.70 -7.34 -7.33
C LEU A 107 3.95 -6.30 -6.23
N ASN A 108 4.34 -6.76 -5.06
CA ASN A 108 4.65 -5.89 -3.93
C ASN A 108 5.92 -5.08 -4.18
N THR A 109 6.92 -5.70 -4.80
CA THR A 109 8.19 -5.06 -5.17
C THR A 109 7.98 -3.85 -6.07
N ILE A 110 7.13 -3.97 -7.09
CA ILE A 110 6.82 -2.90 -8.03
C ILE A 110 6.00 -1.80 -7.33
N ALA A 111 4.93 -2.18 -6.61
CA ALA A 111 4.08 -1.22 -5.92
C ALA A 111 4.86 -0.37 -4.90
N ILE A 112 5.75 -0.98 -4.14
CA ILE A 112 6.58 -0.28 -3.16
C ILE A 112 7.57 0.67 -3.84
N ARG A 113 8.15 0.32 -4.98
CA ARG A 113 9.03 1.23 -5.74
C ARG A 113 8.27 2.47 -6.21
N VAL A 114 7.05 2.31 -6.69
CA VAL A 114 6.19 3.45 -7.05
C VAL A 114 5.85 4.28 -5.81
N GLY A 115 5.42 3.63 -4.73
CA GLY A 115 5.08 4.32 -3.48
C GLY A 115 6.27 5.06 -2.87
N ASP A 116 7.48 4.51 -3.01
CA ASP A 116 8.71 5.16 -2.55
C ASP A 116 9.04 6.42 -3.39
N LEU A 117 8.81 6.39 -4.71
CA LEU A 117 8.94 7.57 -5.57
C LEU A 117 7.94 8.67 -5.20
N VAL A 118 6.70 8.31 -4.88
CA VAL A 118 5.65 9.25 -4.45
C VAL A 118 5.94 9.80 -3.05
N GLY A 119 6.41 8.93 -2.17
CA GLY A 119 6.63 9.22 -0.76
C GLY A 119 5.41 8.92 0.13
N ALA A 120 5.66 8.25 1.26
CA ALA A 120 4.60 7.78 2.17
C ALA A 120 3.71 8.92 2.70
N ASN A 121 4.28 10.09 3.01
CA ASN A 121 3.52 11.25 3.47
C ASN A 121 2.55 11.77 2.41
N ASN A 122 2.97 11.84 1.15
CA ASN A 122 2.11 12.29 0.05
C ASN A 122 0.95 11.31 -0.17
N ILE A 123 1.25 10.00 -0.11
CA ILE A 123 0.21 8.97 -0.21
C ILE A 123 -0.77 9.08 0.96
N PHE A 124 -0.26 9.18 2.19
CA PHE A 124 -1.12 9.32 3.37
C PHE A 124 -2.03 10.55 3.27
N ASN A 125 -1.46 11.71 2.94
CA ASN A 125 -2.23 12.94 2.78
C ASN A 125 -3.32 12.79 1.72
N PHE A 126 -3.04 12.15 0.61
CA PHE A 126 -4.02 11.90 -0.43
C PHE A 126 -5.15 10.98 0.05
N VAL A 127 -4.81 9.80 0.59
CA VAL A 127 -5.84 8.84 0.99
C VAL A 127 -6.62 9.30 2.23
N TYR A 128 -5.99 10.00 3.16
CA TYR A 128 -6.61 10.48 4.39
C TYR A 128 -7.44 11.76 4.17
N ASN A 129 -6.83 12.79 3.54
CA ASN A 129 -7.47 14.10 3.41
C ASN A 129 -8.34 14.22 2.15
N THR A 130 -7.87 13.68 1.00
CA THR A 130 -8.61 13.81 -0.27
C THR A 130 -9.64 12.70 -0.41
N LEU A 131 -9.27 11.44 -0.21
CA LEU A 131 -10.19 10.31 -0.31
C LEU A 131 -10.94 10.03 1.01
N GLN A 132 -10.70 10.81 2.05
CA GLN A 132 -11.39 10.78 3.34
C GLN A 132 -11.45 9.40 4.00
N LEU A 133 -10.38 8.62 3.89
CA LEU A 133 -10.25 7.36 4.61
C LEU A 133 -9.95 7.63 6.09
N SER A 134 -10.93 8.21 6.79
CA SER A 134 -10.80 8.81 8.12
C SER A 134 -10.50 7.83 9.27
N THR A 135 -10.56 6.53 9.01
CA THR A 135 -10.23 5.50 10.00
C THR A 135 -8.74 5.17 10.06
N LEU A 136 -7.93 5.76 9.18
CA LEU A 136 -6.47 5.64 9.20
C LEU A 136 -5.88 6.40 10.41
N ASP A 137 -4.83 5.84 10.98
CA ASP A 137 -4.12 6.44 12.11
C ASP A 137 -3.02 7.40 11.59
N PRO A 138 -3.10 8.72 11.88
CA PRO A 138 -2.15 9.69 11.35
C PRO A 138 -0.72 9.56 11.94
N VAL A 139 -0.53 8.76 12.97
CA VAL A 139 0.78 8.49 13.56
C VAL A 139 1.35 7.16 13.06
N ASN A 140 0.54 6.11 13.07
CA ASN A 140 1.01 4.76 12.85
C ASN A 140 0.85 4.29 11.38
N ASP A 141 -0.02 4.94 10.60
CA ASP A 141 -0.29 4.51 9.22
C ASP A 141 0.51 5.30 8.16
N VAL A 142 1.36 6.25 8.57
CA VAL A 142 2.22 7.01 7.66
C VAL A 142 3.46 6.20 7.30
N GLY A 143 3.30 5.22 6.43
CA GLY A 143 4.40 4.35 6.00
C GLY A 143 4.07 3.62 4.71
N LEU A 144 5.11 3.18 3.98
CA LEU A 144 4.93 2.46 2.72
C LEU A 144 4.21 1.11 2.91
N ALA A 145 4.49 0.42 4.03
CA ALA A 145 3.80 -0.84 4.32
C ALA A 145 2.30 -0.62 4.51
N GLN A 146 1.90 0.43 5.25
CA GLN A 146 0.51 0.76 5.52
C GLN A 146 -0.19 1.30 4.27
N MET A 147 0.45 2.24 3.58
CA MET A 147 -0.17 2.98 2.47
C MET A 147 -0.13 2.27 1.13
N VAL A 148 0.82 1.38 0.91
CA VAL A 148 1.00 0.68 -0.37
C VAL A 148 0.62 -0.80 -0.29
N MET A 149 0.92 -1.45 0.83
CA MET A 149 0.62 -2.88 1.02
C MET A 149 -0.62 -3.14 1.87
N GLY A 150 -1.20 -2.09 2.44
CA GLY A 150 -2.47 -2.16 3.14
C GLY A 150 -2.42 -2.81 4.52
N SER A 151 -1.29 -2.68 5.21
CA SER A 151 -1.12 -3.15 6.59
C SER A 151 -1.46 -2.07 7.63
N GLN A 152 -2.59 -1.38 7.43
CA GLN A 152 -3.05 -0.30 8.31
C GLN A 152 -3.37 -0.80 9.72
N THR A 153 -3.26 0.07 10.71
CA THR A 153 -3.51 -0.21 12.12
C THR A 153 -4.94 -0.65 12.36
N HIS A 154 -5.91 0.11 11.90
CA HIS A 154 -7.34 -0.20 12.03
C HIS A 154 -7.97 -0.63 10.70
N GLY A 155 -7.35 -0.25 9.59
CA GLY A 155 -7.88 -0.44 8.26
C GLY A 155 -9.02 0.53 7.93
N VAL A 156 -9.77 0.21 6.89
CA VAL A 156 -10.89 1.03 6.39
C VAL A 156 -12.14 0.19 6.21
N THR A 157 -13.31 0.85 6.16
CA THR A 157 -14.55 0.15 5.84
C THR A 157 -14.60 -0.19 4.35
N PRO A 158 -15.22 -1.31 3.95
CA PRO A 158 -15.41 -1.66 2.54
C PRO A 158 -16.09 -0.55 1.73
N MET A 159 -17.04 0.16 2.34
CA MET A 159 -17.75 1.25 1.69
C MET A 159 -16.84 2.45 1.42
N ALA A 160 -16.02 2.85 2.40
CA ALA A 160 -15.07 3.94 2.21
C ALA A 160 -14.02 3.60 1.13
N LEU A 161 -13.53 2.36 1.12
CA LEU A 161 -12.60 1.92 0.08
C LEU A 161 -13.26 1.92 -1.30
N ALA A 162 -14.48 1.42 -1.42
CA ALA A 162 -15.23 1.45 -2.69
C ALA A 162 -15.46 2.88 -3.19
N ALA A 163 -15.79 3.82 -2.28
CA ALA A 163 -15.91 5.22 -2.62
C ALA A 163 -14.61 5.83 -3.12
N ALA A 164 -13.48 5.49 -2.50
CA ALA A 164 -12.16 5.96 -2.93
C ALA A 164 -11.80 5.54 -4.37
N PHE A 165 -12.34 4.42 -4.84
CA PHE A 165 -12.12 3.94 -6.21
C PHE A 165 -12.93 4.71 -7.28
N GLN A 166 -13.88 5.59 -6.89
CA GLN A 166 -14.63 6.41 -7.84
C GLN A 166 -13.72 7.33 -8.66
N ILE A 167 -12.58 7.75 -8.11
CA ILE A 167 -11.60 8.59 -8.83
C ILE A 167 -11.15 8.00 -10.18
N PHE A 168 -11.25 6.69 -10.36
CA PHE A 168 -10.88 6.04 -11.62
C PHE A 168 -11.98 6.09 -12.70
N TYR A 169 -13.18 6.55 -12.34
CA TYR A 169 -14.31 6.67 -13.27
C TYR A 169 -14.35 8.06 -13.91
N ASP A 170 -14.37 9.13 -13.10
CA ASP A 170 -14.55 10.50 -13.55
C ASP A 170 -13.52 11.50 -12.96
N GLY A 171 -12.60 11.01 -12.17
CA GLY A 171 -11.60 11.84 -11.48
C GLY A 171 -12.15 12.54 -10.23
N GLU A 172 -13.41 12.32 -9.89
CA GLU A 172 -14.07 12.92 -8.72
C GLU A 172 -14.19 11.94 -7.57
N TYR A 173 -14.25 12.48 -6.36
CA TYR A 173 -14.54 11.72 -5.15
C TYR A 173 -15.81 12.25 -4.50
N THR A 174 -16.76 11.36 -4.27
CA THR A 174 -17.97 11.68 -3.52
C THR A 174 -17.98 10.92 -2.19
N THR A 175 -18.11 11.67 -1.08
CA THR A 175 -18.24 11.07 0.25
C THR A 175 -19.47 10.16 0.29
N PRO A 176 -19.31 8.88 0.67
CA PRO A 176 -20.44 7.96 0.73
C PRO A 176 -21.42 8.38 1.83
N HIS A 177 -22.69 8.48 1.48
CA HIS A 177 -23.77 8.76 2.41
C HIS A 177 -24.61 7.50 2.66
N LEU A 178 -24.90 7.24 3.94
CA LEU A 178 -25.88 6.23 4.33
C LEU A 178 -27.25 6.90 4.48
N TYR A 179 -28.18 6.45 3.67
CA TYR A 179 -29.59 6.79 3.86
C TYR A 179 -30.25 5.72 4.71
N THR A 180 -30.63 6.07 5.94
CA THR A 180 -31.56 5.24 6.71
C THR A 180 -32.98 5.57 6.24
N LEU A 181 -33.61 4.65 5.54
CA LEU A 181 -35.05 4.71 5.35
C LEU A 181 -35.71 4.43 6.71
N SER A 182 -36.05 5.51 7.42
CA SER A 182 -36.97 5.41 8.54
C SER A 182 -38.37 5.18 7.96
N LEU A 183 -38.81 3.94 7.97
CA LEU A 183 -40.21 3.63 7.81
C LEU A 183 -40.90 4.09 9.09
N ILE A 184 -41.33 5.36 9.11
CA ILE A 184 -42.29 5.83 10.07
C ILE A 184 -43.64 5.23 9.66
N HIS A 185 -44.07 4.23 10.42
CA HIS A 185 -45.47 3.77 10.46
C HIS A 185 -46.07 4.19 11.77
#